data_3bf0bb7cf93d56579779b1a3640235fc
#
_entry.id   3bf0bb7cf93d56579779b1a3640235fc
#
_cell.length_a   1.000
_cell.length_b   1.000
_cell.length_c   1.000
_cell.angle_alpha   90.00
_cell.angle_beta   90.00
_cell.angle_gamma   90.00
#
_symmetry.space_group_name_H-M   'P 1'
#
loop_
_entity.id
_entity.type
_entity.pdbx_description
1 polymer ?
#
loop_
_entity_poly.entity_id
_entity_poly.type
_entity_poly.pdbx_seq_one_letter_code
_entity_poly.pdbx_strand_id
1 'polypeptide(L)'
;AGMIDSCAAYLFDEEDRELVEMPYLNVTNHTVEADIAKLDSMTGSSLKFTMINPMGTVWTLVAGGGASVVYTDAIVNLGYLNQLGNYGEYSGNPPKELVTKYVDFVFESMYTASESQDNMVLFIGGGIANFTDIYKTFEGIFNSIDNHITKHNDDHIFKKTKVYVRRGGPNYKRALARFDDIAKKYQIDISIHGPESNITDIVTMALSPLEFTRINYNKLEFNKSMEEY
;
A
#
# COMPACT_ATOMS: atom_id res chain seq x y z
N ALA A 1 9.89 -20.52 -15.07
CA ALA A 1 9.89 -19.25 -15.81
C ALA A 1 10.95 -18.33 -15.18
N GLY A 2 11.80 -17.74 -15.99
CA GLY A 2 12.79 -16.77 -15.56
C GLY A 2 12.44 -15.40 -16.15
N MET A 3 12.79 -14.33 -15.43
CA MET A 3 12.80 -12.97 -15.97
C MET A 3 14.25 -12.52 -16.06
N ILE A 4 14.58 -11.78 -17.10
CA ILE A 4 15.88 -11.12 -17.17
C ILE A 4 15.89 -9.99 -16.13
N ASP A 5 16.89 -10.00 -15.26
CA ASP A 5 17.17 -8.86 -14.40
C ASP A 5 17.50 -7.65 -15.30
N SER A 6 16.86 -6.50 -15.03
CA SER A 6 17.09 -5.28 -15.81
C SER A 6 18.55 -4.84 -15.82
N CYS A 7 19.31 -5.16 -14.77
CA CYS A 7 20.75 -4.91 -14.68
C CYS A 7 21.58 -5.90 -15.52
N ALA A 8 21.03 -7.03 -15.92
CA ALA A 8 21.67 -8.03 -16.75
C ALA A 8 21.27 -7.94 -18.24
N ALA A 9 20.30 -7.07 -18.57
CA ALA A 9 19.74 -6.97 -19.93
C ALA A 9 20.81 -6.69 -21.02
N TYR A 10 21.92 -6.03 -20.66
CA TYR A 10 23.04 -5.76 -21.59
C TYR A 10 23.89 -6.99 -21.93
N LEU A 11 23.75 -8.09 -21.16
CA LEU A 11 24.46 -9.34 -21.39
C LEU A 11 23.82 -10.23 -22.45
N PHE A 12 22.60 -9.90 -22.86
CA PHE A 12 21.81 -10.66 -23.83
C PHE A 12 21.78 -9.92 -25.17
N ASP A 13 21.91 -10.66 -26.26
CA ASP A 13 21.67 -10.11 -27.59
C ASP A 13 20.16 -9.94 -27.86
N GLU A 14 19.83 -9.39 -29.04
CA GLU A 14 18.46 -9.05 -29.38
C GLU A 14 17.57 -10.30 -29.54
N GLU A 15 18.14 -11.40 -30.09
CA GLU A 15 17.43 -12.69 -30.24
C GLU A 15 17.17 -13.35 -28.88
N ASP A 16 18.15 -13.33 -27.99
CA ASP A 16 18.00 -13.87 -26.64
C ASP A 16 16.99 -13.06 -25.79
N ARG A 17 16.95 -11.73 -25.99
CA ARG A 17 15.95 -10.86 -25.35
C ARG A 17 14.55 -11.21 -25.83
N GLU A 18 14.33 -11.35 -27.13
CA GLU A 18 13.04 -11.75 -27.69
C GLU A 18 12.58 -13.13 -27.16
N LEU A 19 13.51 -14.08 -26.97
CA LEU A 19 13.21 -15.42 -26.42
C LEU A 19 12.81 -15.38 -24.94
N VAL A 20 13.39 -14.49 -24.14
CA VAL A 20 13.12 -14.39 -22.71
C VAL A 20 11.99 -13.42 -22.40
N GLU A 21 11.85 -12.38 -23.21
CA GLU A 21 10.71 -11.44 -23.20
C GLU A 21 9.49 -12.01 -23.92
N MET A 22 9.56 -13.27 -24.39
CA MET A 22 8.41 -13.95 -24.94
C MET A 22 7.19 -13.86 -24.03
N PRO A 23 6.00 -13.60 -24.62
CA PRO A 23 4.81 -13.08 -23.94
C PRO A 23 4.07 -14.16 -23.16
N TYR A 24 4.72 -14.72 -22.13
CA TYR A 24 3.99 -15.42 -21.09
C TYR A 24 3.18 -14.44 -20.23
N LEU A 25 3.35 -13.15 -20.47
CA LEU A 25 2.75 -12.05 -19.73
C LEU A 25 2.01 -11.06 -20.63
N ASN A 26 1.49 -11.50 -21.77
CA ASN A 26 0.28 -10.88 -22.31
C ASN A 26 -0.94 -11.28 -21.48
N VAL A 27 -0.75 -11.40 -20.16
CA VAL A 27 -1.83 -11.33 -19.21
C VAL A 27 -2.17 -9.86 -19.12
N THR A 28 -3.13 -9.46 -19.95
CA THR A 28 -3.83 -8.19 -19.88
C THR A 28 -2.89 -6.98 -19.65
N ASN A 29 -2.63 -6.25 -20.72
CA ASN A 29 -2.12 -4.88 -20.64
C ASN A 29 -3.08 -4.05 -19.81
N HIS A 30 -3.03 -4.16 -18.49
CA HIS A 30 -3.65 -3.17 -17.63
C HIS A 30 -2.88 -1.87 -17.90
N THR A 31 -3.57 -0.91 -18.47
CA THR A 31 -3.00 0.41 -18.77
C THR A 31 -2.33 1.03 -17.56
N VAL A 32 -2.86 0.77 -16.35
CA VAL A 32 -2.33 1.22 -15.06
C VAL A 32 -0.91 0.69 -14.79
N GLU A 33 -0.64 -0.59 -15.03
CA GLU A 33 0.70 -1.17 -14.84
C GLU A 33 1.73 -0.55 -15.78
N ALA A 34 1.34 -0.35 -17.04
CA ALA A 34 2.18 0.30 -18.04
C ALA A 34 2.46 1.78 -17.69
N ASP A 35 1.46 2.49 -17.20
CA ASP A 35 1.61 3.89 -16.79
C ASP A 35 2.48 4.03 -15.54
N ILE A 36 2.35 3.14 -14.56
CA ILE A 36 3.23 3.12 -13.39
C ILE A 36 4.66 2.73 -13.78
N ALA A 37 4.86 1.79 -14.71
CA ALA A 37 6.19 1.44 -15.22
C ALA A 37 6.87 2.62 -15.90
N LYS A 38 6.12 3.47 -16.62
CA LYS A 38 6.66 4.73 -17.16
C LYS A 38 7.08 5.69 -16.05
N LEU A 39 6.29 5.83 -14.98
CA LEU A 39 6.67 6.66 -13.83
C LEU A 39 7.94 6.14 -13.16
N ASP A 40 8.06 4.83 -12.99
CA ASP A 40 9.24 4.16 -12.43
C ASP A 40 10.52 4.50 -13.23
N SER A 41 10.44 4.48 -14.56
CA SER A 41 11.58 4.79 -15.45
C SER A 41 12.03 6.25 -15.43
N MET A 42 11.21 7.17 -14.90
CA MET A 42 11.50 8.61 -14.92
C MET A 42 12.42 9.08 -13.81
N THR A 43 12.61 8.27 -12.77
CA THR A 43 13.34 8.68 -11.55
C THR A 43 14.19 7.53 -11.02
N GLY A 44 15.08 7.84 -10.06
CA GLY A 44 15.80 6.81 -9.30
C GLY A 44 14.99 6.18 -8.16
N SER A 45 13.71 6.54 -8.03
CA SER A 45 12.78 5.90 -7.09
C SER A 45 12.24 4.60 -7.68
N SER A 46 11.75 3.69 -6.84
CA SER A 46 11.10 2.46 -7.29
C SER A 46 9.60 2.55 -7.07
N LEU A 47 8.84 2.37 -8.15
CA LEU A 47 7.39 2.29 -8.16
C LEU A 47 6.99 0.98 -8.84
N LYS A 48 6.36 0.08 -8.12
CA LYS A 48 5.91 -1.21 -8.64
C LYS A 48 4.41 -1.36 -8.40
N PHE A 49 3.73 -1.92 -9.36
CA PHE A 49 2.30 -2.20 -9.26
C PHE A 49 1.96 -3.43 -10.11
N THR A 50 1.18 -4.31 -9.53
CA THR A 50 0.60 -5.47 -10.21
C THR A 50 -0.87 -5.56 -9.82
N MET A 51 -1.76 -5.53 -10.80
CA MET A 51 -3.18 -5.79 -10.59
C MET A 51 -3.38 -7.28 -10.38
N ILE A 52 -3.90 -7.65 -9.20
CA ILE A 52 -4.19 -9.05 -8.86
C ILE A 52 -5.66 -9.35 -9.17
N ASN A 53 -6.56 -8.57 -8.60
CA ASN A 53 -7.99 -8.67 -8.88
C ASN A 53 -8.60 -7.27 -9.08
N PRO A 54 -8.97 -6.89 -10.31
CA PRO A 54 -9.58 -5.59 -10.58
C PRO A 54 -10.87 -5.31 -9.79
N MET A 55 -11.54 -6.39 -9.35
CA MET A 55 -12.77 -6.31 -8.55
C MET A 55 -12.52 -6.62 -7.07
N GLY A 56 -11.27 -6.56 -6.64
CA GLY A 56 -10.89 -6.81 -5.25
C GLY A 56 -11.42 -5.74 -4.29
N THR A 57 -11.65 -6.15 -3.05
CA THR A 57 -12.10 -5.26 -1.97
C THR A 57 -11.00 -4.86 -0.99
N VAL A 58 -9.81 -5.47 -1.10
CA VAL A 58 -8.65 -5.20 -0.25
C VAL A 58 -7.53 -4.60 -1.10
N TRP A 59 -7.13 -3.37 -0.77
CA TRP A 59 -6.15 -2.61 -1.54
C TRP A 59 -4.97 -2.17 -0.69
N THR A 60 -3.82 -2.00 -1.31
CA THR A 60 -2.57 -1.68 -0.62
C THR A 60 -1.84 -0.49 -1.24
N LEU A 61 -1.36 0.41 -0.38
CA LEU A 61 -0.42 1.49 -0.65
C LEU A 61 0.74 1.36 0.34
N VAL A 62 1.75 0.58 0.01
CA VAL A 62 2.81 0.23 0.95
C VAL A 62 4.15 0.80 0.50
N ALA A 63 4.84 1.44 1.43
CA ALA A 63 6.17 1.98 1.22
C ALA A 63 7.25 0.93 1.53
N GLY A 64 7.99 0.54 0.49
CA GLY A 64 9.12 -0.40 0.54
C GLY A 64 8.75 -1.84 0.22
N GLY A 65 9.54 -2.47 -0.67
CA GLY A 65 9.27 -3.80 -1.20
C GLY A 65 9.15 -4.89 -0.14
N GLY A 66 10.06 -4.90 0.85
CA GLY A 66 10.00 -5.86 1.95
C GLY A 66 8.71 -5.73 2.77
N ALA A 67 8.26 -4.50 3.04
CA ALA A 67 7.00 -4.26 3.72
C ALA A 67 5.81 -4.71 2.86
N SER A 68 5.82 -4.42 1.55
CA SER A 68 4.75 -4.81 0.62
C SER A 68 4.54 -6.32 0.59
N VAL A 69 5.63 -7.09 0.55
CA VAL A 69 5.56 -8.57 0.65
C VAL A 69 4.92 -9.00 1.96
N VAL A 70 5.36 -8.44 3.09
CA VAL A 70 4.83 -8.81 4.42
C VAL A 70 3.34 -8.49 4.55
N TYR A 71 2.88 -7.35 4.04
CA TYR A 71 1.44 -7.00 4.01
C TYR A 71 0.66 -7.98 3.14
N THR A 72 1.15 -8.27 1.94
CA THR A 72 0.51 -9.22 1.01
C THR A 72 0.42 -10.60 1.61
N ASP A 73 1.51 -11.11 2.20
CA ASP A 73 1.53 -12.41 2.86
C ASP A 73 0.52 -12.48 4.02
N ALA A 74 0.44 -11.42 4.83
CA ALA A 74 -0.52 -11.35 5.93
C ALA A 74 -1.97 -11.39 5.43
N ILE A 75 -2.29 -10.66 4.36
CA ILE A 75 -3.64 -10.67 3.73
C ILE A 75 -3.96 -12.06 3.18
N VAL A 76 -3.02 -12.68 2.47
CA VAL A 76 -3.19 -14.03 1.88
C VAL A 76 -3.34 -15.09 2.97
N ASN A 77 -2.53 -15.03 4.03
CA ASN A 77 -2.61 -15.98 5.15
C ASN A 77 -3.93 -15.91 5.93
N LEU A 78 -4.60 -14.76 5.90
CA LEU A 78 -5.96 -14.61 6.45
C LEU A 78 -7.06 -15.09 5.48
N GLY A 79 -6.71 -15.59 4.29
CA GLY A 79 -7.65 -16.14 3.31
C GLY A 79 -8.22 -15.13 2.32
N TYR A 80 -7.66 -13.92 2.24
CA TYR A 80 -8.19 -12.82 1.41
C TYR A 80 -7.51 -12.69 0.03
N LEU A 81 -6.83 -13.73 -0.48
CA LEU A 81 -6.18 -13.70 -1.80
C LEU A 81 -7.15 -13.28 -2.92
N ASN A 82 -8.35 -13.82 -2.94
CA ASN A 82 -9.35 -13.53 -3.97
C ASN A 82 -9.94 -12.11 -3.87
N GLN A 83 -9.79 -11.45 -2.73
CA GLN A 83 -10.23 -10.09 -2.47
C GLN A 83 -9.10 -9.06 -2.65
N LEU A 84 -7.85 -9.50 -2.78
CA LEU A 84 -6.71 -8.62 -2.93
C LEU A 84 -6.70 -7.97 -4.32
N GLY A 85 -6.85 -6.65 -4.36
CA GLY A 85 -6.92 -5.86 -5.59
C GLY A 85 -5.56 -5.71 -6.27
N ASN A 86 -4.53 -5.42 -5.48
CA ASN A 86 -3.20 -5.14 -6.00
C ASN A 86 -2.07 -5.61 -5.09
N TYR A 87 -0.92 -5.85 -5.71
CA TYR A 87 0.39 -5.77 -5.09
C TYR A 87 1.09 -4.53 -5.58
N GLY A 88 1.78 -3.81 -4.71
CA GLY A 88 2.56 -2.67 -5.17
C GLY A 88 3.43 -2.07 -4.07
N GLU A 89 4.41 -1.27 -4.51
CA GLU A 89 5.30 -0.54 -3.62
C GLU A 89 5.68 0.82 -4.18
N TYR A 90 6.00 1.72 -3.29
CA TYR A 90 6.76 2.92 -3.62
C TYR A 90 7.94 3.05 -2.64
N SER A 91 9.14 3.27 -3.18
CA SER A 91 10.36 3.32 -2.38
C SER A 91 11.41 4.23 -3.02
N GLY A 92 12.56 4.42 -2.36
CA GLY A 92 13.63 5.27 -2.87
C GLY A 92 13.35 6.77 -2.73
N ASN A 93 12.53 7.17 -1.75
CA ASN A 93 12.20 8.57 -1.44
C ASN A 93 11.62 9.33 -2.66
N PRO A 94 10.54 8.83 -3.30
CA PRO A 94 9.95 9.47 -4.46
C PRO A 94 9.44 10.88 -4.13
N PRO A 95 9.57 11.84 -5.07
CA PRO A 95 8.99 13.17 -4.89
C PRO A 95 7.46 13.08 -4.80
N LYS A 96 6.85 14.04 -4.11
CA LYS A 96 5.39 14.03 -3.82
C LYS A 96 4.53 13.96 -5.09
N GLU A 97 4.97 14.61 -6.18
CA GLU A 97 4.26 14.60 -7.45
C GLU A 97 4.17 13.19 -8.05
N LEU A 98 5.22 12.39 -7.84
CA LEU A 98 5.28 11.02 -8.31
C LEU A 98 4.41 10.11 -7.44
N VAL A 99 4.46 10.32 -6.12
CA VAL A 99 3.56 9.62 -5.19
C VAL A 99 2.11 9.94 -5.49
N THR A 100 1.78 11.22 -5.75
CA THR A 100 0.40 11.62 -6.12
C THR A 100 -0.08 10.83 -7.34
N LYS A 101 0.69 10.82 -8.44
CA LYS A 101 0.31 10.08 -9.65
C LYS A 101 0.14 8.59 -9.41
N TYR A 102 1.07 7.98 -8.65
CA TYR A 102 0.97 6.56 -8.30
C TYR A 102 -0.32 6.27 -7.51
N VAL A 103 -0.63 7.09 -6.53
CA VAL A 103 -1.83 6.94 -5.69
C VAL A 103 -3.10 7.22 -6.49
N ASP A 104 -3.08 8.21 -7.41
CA ASP A 104 -4.21 8.48 -8.31
C ASP A 104 -4.56 7.24 -9.15
N PHE A 105 -3.56 6.51 -9.69
CA PHE A 105 -3.81 5.25 -10.41
C PHE A 105 -4.44 4.17 -9.53
N VAL A 106 -3.99 4.06 -8.27
CA VAL A 106 -4.59 3.10 -7.34
C VAL A 106 -6.04 3.49 -7.02
N PHE A 107 -6.30 4.77 -6.75
CA PHE A 107 -7.66 5.24 -6.43
C PHE A 107 -8.62 5.12 -7.61
N GLU A 108 -8.19 5.35 -8.85
CA GLU A 108 -9.02 5.12 -10.04
C GLU A 108 -9.33 3.62 -10.22
N SER A 109 -8.36 2.74 -9.93
CA SER A 109 -8.60 1.29 -9.95
C SER A 109 -9.61 0.88 -8.86
N MET A 110 -9.47 1.43 -7.66
CA MET A 110 -10.44 1.24 -6.56
C MET A 110 -11.82 1.80 -6.91
N TYR A 111 -11.89 2.94 -7.59
CA TYR A 111 -13.15 3.55 -8.00
C TYR A 111 -13.91 2.63 -8.96
N THR A 112 -13.23 2.08 -9.96
CA THR A 112 -13.81 1.08 -10.86
C THR A 112 -14.33 -0.15 -10.10
N ALA A 113 -13.58 -0.67 -9.14
CA ALA A 113 -14.03 -1.77 -8.29
C ALA A 113 -15.27 -1.39 -7.45
N SER A 114 -15.32 -0.15 -6.95
CA SER A 114 -16.40 0.34 -6.07
C SER A 114 -17.76 0.47 -6.76
N GLU A 115 -17.83 0.42 -8.09
CA GLU A 115 -19.09 0.39 -8.84
C GLU A 115 -19.91 -0.87 -8.51
N SER A 116 -19.25 -1.96 -8.15
CA SER A 116 -19.89 -3.25 -7.84
C SER A 116 -19.49 -3.84 -6.48
N GLN A 117 -18.62 -3.17 -5.74
CA GLN A 117 -18.12 -3.60 -4.43
C GLN A 117 -18.42 -2.56 -3.35
N ASP A 118 -18.86 -3.05 -2.20
CA ASP A 118 -18.99 -2.28 -0.97
C ASP A 118 -18.03 -2.85 0.09
N ASN A 119 -17.85 -2.12 1.20
CA ASN A 119 -17.02 -2.54 2.33
C ASN A 119 -15.56 -2.81 1.95
N MET A 120 -14.98 -1.90 1.19
CA MET A 120 -13.58 -1.97 0.80
C MET A 120 -12.63 -1.64 1.96
N VAL A 121 -11.41 -2.14 1.87
CA VAL A 121 -10.33 -1.85 2.82
C VAL A 121 -9.12 -1.33 2.07
N LEU A 122 -8.54 -0.24 2.56
CA LEU A 122 -7.28 0.30 2.06
C LEU A 122 -6.22 0.29 3.16
N PHE A 123 -5.12 -0.38 2.93
CA PHE A 123 -3.94 -0.35 3.79
C PHE A 123 -2.92 0.67 3.27
N ILE A 124 -2.61 1.68 4.07
CA ILE A 124 -1.52 2.63 3.82
C ILE A 124 -0.41 2.33 4.82
N GLY A 125 0.64 1.66 4.37
CA GLY A 125 1.61 1.05 5.26
C GLY A 125 3.07 1.23 4.89
N GLY A 126 3.89 0.54 5.63
CA GLY A 126 5.32 0.46 5.41
C GLY A 126 6.08 0.14 6.68
N GLY A 127 7.37 -0.12 6.56
CA GLY A 127 8.29 -0.28 7.69
C GLY A 127 8.53 1.05 8.43
N ILE A 128 9.48 1.04 9.36
CA ILE A 128 10.01 2.24 9.98
C ILE A 128 11.10 2.79 9.06
N ALA A 129 10.91 4.02 8.54
CA ALA A 129 11.90 4.65 7.68
C ALA A 129 13.06 5.20 8.51
N ASN A 130 14.30 5.06 8.01
CA ASN A 130 15.48 5.60 8.68
C ASN A 130 15.67 7.10 8.35
N PHE A 131 15.55 7.49 7.08
CA PHE A 131 15.86 8.84 6.61
C PHE A 131 14.81 9.45 5.66
N THR A 132 13.83 8.67 5.21
CA THR A 132 12.72 9.22 4.41
C THR A 132 11.82 10.08 5.27
N ASP A 133 11.56 11.31 4.85
CA ASP A 133 10.59 12.20 5.50
C ASP A 133 9.16 11.70 5.19
N ILE A 134 8.53 11.11 6.20
CA ILE A 134 7.20 10.50 6.06
C ILE A 134 6.14 11.55 5.71
N TYR A 135 6.25 12.76 6.27
CA TYR A 135 5.27 13.80 5.98
C TYR A 135 5.32 14.22 4.51
N LYS A 136 6.54 14.45 3.96
CA LYS A 136 6.69 14.82 2.55
C LYS A 136 6.19 13.74 1.59
N THR A 137 6.48 12.47 1.90
CA THR A 137 5.98 11.36 1.09
C THR A 137 4.46 11.28 1.14
N PHE A 138 3.89 11.44 2.33
CA PHE A 138 2.44 11.40 2.53
C PHE A 138 1.70 12.62 1.97
N GLU A 139 2.38 13.76 1.73
CA GLU A 139 1.77 14.88 1.01
C GLU A 139 1.24 14.44 -0.36
N GLY A 140 1.91 13.50 -1.05
CA GLY A 140 1.41 12.93 -2.29
C GLY A 140 0.10 12.17 -2.11
N ILE A 141 -0.03 11.40 -1.03
CA ILE A 141 -1.27 10.69 -0.71
C ILE A 141 -2.39 11.68 -0.35
N PHE A 142 -2.09 12.69 0.46
CA PHE A 142 -3.07 13.72 0.84
C PHE A 142 -3.59 14.48 -0.38
N ASN A 143 -2.71 14.85 -1.32
CA ASN A 143 -3.11 15.51 -2.56
C ASN A 143 -4.03 14.60 -3.40
N SER A 144 -3.71 13.31 -3.50
CA SER A 144 -4.54 12.36 -4.23
C SER A 144 -5.91 12.16 -3.58
N ILE A 145 -6.01 12.12 -2.23
CA ILE A 145 -7.29 12.09 -1.52
C ILE A 145 -8.13 13.33 -1.85
N ASP A 146 -7.54 14.53 -1.73
CA ASP A 146 -8.22 15.79 -2.05
C ASP A 146 -8.66 15.82 -3.53
N ASN A 147 -7.82 15.41 -4.47
CA ASN A 147 -8.13 15.33 -5.91
C ASN A 147 -9.29 14.38 -6.18
N HIS A 148 -9.23 13.17 -5.61
CA HIS A 148 -10.25 12.15 -5.83
C HIS A 148 -11.61 12.58 -5.30
N ILE A 149 -11.66 13.15 -4.08
CA ILE A 149 -12.90 13.66 -3.50
C ILE A 149 -13.45 14.84 -4.32
N THR A 150 -12.56 15.74 -4.79
CA THR A 150 -12.99 16.89 -5.62
C THR A 150 -13.55 16.41 -6.97
N LYS A 151 -12.95 15.37 -7.57
CA LYS A 151 -13.36 14.82 -8.86
C LYS A 151 -14.72 14.10 -8.78
N HIS A 152 -14.92 13.28 -7.75
CA HIS A 152 -16.08 12.38 -7.63
C HIS A 152 -17.18 12.89 -6.68
N ASN A 153 -16.91 13.99 -5.93
CA ASN A 153 -17.85 14.59 -4.99
C ASN A 153 -18.44 13.55 -4.02
N ASP A 154 -19.76 13.40 -4.03
CA ASP A 154 -20.48 12.48 -3.14
C ASP A 154 -20.33 11.01 -3.50
N ASP A 155 -19.76 10.68 -4.65
CA ASP A 155 -19.52 9.30 -5.11
C ASP A 155 -18.06 8.86 -4.98
N HIS A 156 -17.28 9.46 -4.09
CA HIS A 156 -15.89 9.08 -3.87
C HIS A 156 -15.75 7.75 -3.12
N ILE A 157 -14.64 7.00 -3.40
CA ILE A 157 -14.38 5.66 -2.85
C ILE A 157 -14.40 5.59 -1.33
N PHE A 158 -14.03 6.66 -0.64
CA PHE A 158 -13.89 6.66 0.82
C PHE A 158 -15.22 6.54 1.58
N LYS A 159 -16.37 6.68 0.92
CA LYS A 159 -17.67 6.34 1.52
C LYS A 159 -17.89 4.83 1.68
N LYS A 160 -17.19 4.04 0.88
CA LYS A 160 -17.26 2.58 0.85
C LYS A 160 -15.99 1.91 1.38
N THR A 161 -14.97 2.70 1.76
CA THR A 161 -13.63 2.20 2.12
C THR A 161 -13.28 2.56 3.54
N LYS A 162 -12.90 1.57 4.31
CA LYS A 162 -12.22 1.77 5.59
C LYS A 162 -10.71 1.81 5.37
N VAL A 163 -10.07 2.88 5.83
CA VAL A 163 -8.64 3.10 5.65
C VAL A 163 -7.88 2.74 6.92
N TYR A 164 -6.82 1.97 6.78
CA TYR A 164 -5.91 1.63 7.88
C TYR A 164 -4.52 2.18 7.56
N VAL A 165 -4.04 3.08 8.40
CA VAL A 165 -2.73 3.72 8.24
C VAL A 165 -1.78 3.24 9.33
N ARG A 166 -0.59 2.77 8.95
CA ARG A 166 0.49 2.46 9.89
C ARG A 166 1.84 2.90 9.33
N ARG A 167 2.51 3.80 10.02
CA ARG A 167 3.82 4.27 9.60
C ARG A 167 4.68 4.76 10.76
N GLY A 168 6.01 4.60 10.61
CA GLY A 168 7.03 5.16 11.48
C GLY A 168 8.20 5.73 10.69
N GLY A 169 8.98 6.61 11.30
CA GLY A 169 10.14 7.27 10.70
C GLY A 169 10.15 8.78 10.91
N PRO A 170 11.07 9.55 10.29
CA PRO A 170 11.14 10.99 10.43
C PRO A 170 9.80 11.67 10.10
N ASN A 171 9.36 12.58 10.97
CA ASN A 171 8.13 13.36 10.84
C ASN A 171 6.81 12.55 10.78
N TYR A 172 6.80 11.25 11.15
CA TYR A 172 5.59 10.42 11.09
C TYR A 172 4.44 10.96 11.95
N LYS A 173 4.72 11.52 13.14
CA LYS A 173 3.68 12.07 14.02
C LYS A 173 2.88 13.17 13.34
N ARG A 174 3.58 14.08 12.64
CA ARG A 174 2.94 15.14 11.87
C ARG A 174 2.12 14.57 10.71
N ALA A 175 2.62 13.55 10.04
CA ALA A 175 1.93 12.87 8.96
C ALA A 175 0.65 12.16 9.43
N LEU A 176 0.73 11.44 10.55
CA LEU A 176 -0.44 10.77 11.13
C LEU A 176 -1.49 11.76 11.64
N ALA A 177 -1.08 12.88 12.27
CA ALA A 177 -2.00 13.95 12.64
C ALA A 177 -2.75 14.54 11.44
N ARG A 178 -2.09 14.64 10.28
CA ARG A 178 -2.75 15.11 9.04
C ARG A 178 -3.81 14.13 8.54
N PHE A 179 -3.62 12.82 8.70
CA PHE A 179 -4.68 11.83 8.41
C PHE A 179 -5.89 12.01 9.33
N ASP A 180 -5.69 12.32 10.61
CA ASP A 180 -6.79 12.62 11.54
C ASP A 180 -7.58 13.87 11.11
N ASP A 181 -6.88 14.93 10.66
CA ASP A 181 -7.54 16.12 10.09
C ASP A 181 -8.37 15.79 8.85
N ILE A 182 -7.82 14.94 7.94
CA ILE A 182 -8.50 14.50 6.72
C ILE A 182 -9.72 13.64 7.06
N ALA A 183 -9.58 12.71 8.00
CA ALA A 183 -10.68 11.88 8.49
C ALA A 183 -11.86 12.73 8.98
N LYS A 184 -11.58 13.77 9.78
CA LYS A 184 -12.58 14.71 10.29
C LYS A 184 -13.18 15.58 9.18
N LYS A 185 -12.32 16.12 8.30
CA LYS A 185 -12.74 17.03 7.22
C LYS A 185 -13.71 16.37 6.25
N TYR A 186 -13.42 15.14 5.85
CA TYR A 186 -14.17 14.42 4.82
C TYR A 186 -15.05 13.30 5.36
N GLN A 187 -15.09 13.10 6.69
CA GLN A 187 -15.86 12.04 7.36
C GLN A 187 -15.47 10.63 6.86
N ILE A 188 -14.17 10.42 6.69
CA ILE A 188 -13.61 9.13 6.25
C ILE A 188 -13.29 8.26 7.47
N ASP A 189 -13.64 6.98 7.42
CA ASP A 189 -13.26 6.00 8.46
C ASP A 189 -11.77 5.64 8.30
N ILE A 190 -10.91 6.28 9.09
CA ILE A 190 -9.46 6.05 9.10
C ILE A 190 -9.01 5.56 10.47
N SER A 191 -8.40 4.37 10.53
CA SER A 191 -7.72 3.84 11.70
C SER A 191 -6.22 4.15 11.62
N ILE A 192 -5.68 4.88 12.60
CA ILE A 192 -4.32 5.45 12.53
C ILE A 192 -3.42 4.81 13.59
N HIS A 193 -2.27 4.29 13.16
CA HIS A 193 -1.30 3.57 13.99
C HIS A 193 0.13 4.08 13.73
N GLY A 194 0.93 4.15 14.77
CA GLY A 194 2.34 4.51 14.73
C GLY A 194 3.27 3.28 14.75
N PRO A 195 4.57 3.53 14.94
CA PRO A 195 5.59 2.46 14.97
C PRO A 195 5.51 1.54 16.19
N GLU A 196 4.70 1.86 17.19
CA GLU A 196 4.43 1.03 18.37
C GLU A 196 3.61 -0.22 18.02
N SER A 197 2.85 -0.20 16.91
CA SER A 197 2.12 -1.35 16.40
C SER A 197 3.04 -2.22 15.52
N ASN A 198 2.85 -3.55 15.54
CA ASN A 198 3.53 -4.41 14.59
C ASN A 198 3.09 -4.09 13.15
N ILE A 199 3.93 -4.48 12.20
CA ILE A 199 3.71 -4.11 10.79
C ILE A 199 2.41 -4.71 10.23
N THR A 200 2.00 -5.88 10.69
CA THR A 200 0.80 -6.59 10.24
C THR A 200 -0.43 -6.42 11.13
N ASP A 201 -0.31 -5.73 12.28
CA ASP A 201 -1.43 -5.58 13.21
C ASP A 201 -2.67 -4.98 12.53
N ILE A 202 -2.47 -3.97 11.66
CA ILE A 202 -3.59 -3.33 10.96
C ILE A 202 -4.29 -4.28 9.99
N VAL A 203 -3.57 -5.26 9.41
CA VAL A 203 -4.17 -6.28 8.53
C VAL A 203 -5.08 -7.20 9.35
N THR A 204 -4.58 -7.66 10.49
CA THR A 204 -5.35 -8.49 11.41
C THR A 204 -6.58 -7.75 11.96
N MET A 205 -6.42 -6.47 12.33
CA MET A 205 -7.53 -5.62 12.80
C MET A 205 -8.64 -5.45 11.76
N ALA A 206 -8.26 -5.34 10.48
CA ALA A 206 -9.20 -5.11 9.39
C ALA A 206 -9.90 -6.38 8.93
N LEU A 207 -9.19 -7.50 8.86
CA LEU A 207 -9.61 -8.69 8.11
C LEU A 207 -9.88 -9.89 8.99
N SER A 208 -9.49 -9.90 10.28
CA SER A 208 -9.85 -11.02 11.15
C SER A 208 -11.35 -11.01 11.45
N PRO A 209 -12.03 -12.16 11.40
CA PRO A 209 -13.37 -12.29 11.92
C PRO A 209 -13.39 -11.83 13.39
N LEU A 210 -14.48 -11.21 13.84
CA LEU A 210 -14.66 -10.56 15.15
C LEU A 210 -14.43 -11.47 16.38
N GLU A 211 -14.03 -12.73 16.23
CA GLU A 211 -13.74 -13.67 17.30
C GLU A 211 -12.31 -13.61 17.86
N PHE A 212 -11.39 -12.88 17.25
CA PHE A 212 -10.12 -12.56 17.91
C PHE A 212 -10.31 -11.37 18.85
N THR A 213 -11.05 -11.65 19.93
CA THR A 213 -11.14 -10.80 21.11
C THR A 213 -9.74 -10.34 21.50
N ARG A 214 -9.50 -9.03 21.37
CA ARG A 214 -8.46 -8.23 22.01
C ARG A 214 -7.56 -9.04 22.95
N ILE A 215 -6.45 -9.55 22.45
CA ILE A 215 -5.30 -9.82 23.30
C ILE A 215 -4.89 -8.45 23.82
N ASN A 216 -5.28 -8.20 25.05
CA ASN A 216 -5.04 -6.94 25.75
C ASN A 216 -3.55 -6.92 26.11
N TYR A 217 -2.70 -6.38 25.22
CA TYR A 217 -1.26 -6.24 25.44
C TYR A 217 -0.90 -5.40 26.67
N ASN A 218 -1.89 -4.75 27.29
CA ASN A 218 -1.73 -4.02 28.56
C ASN A 218 -1.69 -4.93 29.80
N LYS A 219 -1.69 -6.26 29.66
CA LYS A 219 -1.62 -7.23 30.77
C LYS A 219 -0.47 -8.24 30.66
N LEU A 220 0.57 -7.95 29.93
CA LEU A 220 1.86 -8.57 30.19
C LEU A 220 2.54 -7.76 31.29
N GLU A 221 2.09 -7.99 32.53
CA GLU A 221 2.94 -7.74 33.68
C GLU A 221 4.21 -8.57 33.48
N PHE A 222 5.30 -7.91 33.13
CA PHE A 222 6.62 -8.45 33.29
C PHE A 222 6.76 -8.78 34.78
N ASN A 223 6.58 -10.04 35.11
CA ASN A 223 6.95 -10.55 36.42
C ASN A 223 8.41 -10.16 36.68
N LYS A 224 8.59 -9.23 37.61
CA LYS A 224 9.85 -8.98 38.29
C LYS A 224 10.27 -10.26 39.02
N SER A 225 10.95 -11.15 38.35
CA SER A 225 11.63 -12.26 38.98
C SER A 225 12.83 -12.71 38.15
N MET A 226 13.78 -11.80 37.97
CA MET A 226 15.18 -12.10 37.59
C MET A 226 16.09 -11.01 38.17
N GLU A 227 15.91 -10.71 39.49
CA GLU A 227 16.99 -10.22 40.34
C GLU A 227 17.26 -11.33 41.33
N GLU A 228 18.15 -12.24 40.97
CA GLU A 228 18.92 -13.13 41.83
C GLU A 228 19.49 -14.23 40.93
N TYR A 229 20.67 -13.97 40.33
CA TYR A 229 21.79 -14.87 40.17
C TYR A 229 22.95 -14.10 39.53
#